data_2279962c6f274ae317f0dac2ccba0cae
#
_entry.id   2279962c6f274ae317f0dac2ccba0cae
#
_cell.length_a   1.000
_cell.length_b   1.000
_cell.length_c   1.000
_cell.angle_alpha   90.00
_cell.angle_beta   90.00
_cell.angle_gamma   90.00
#
_symmetry.space_group_name_H-M   'P 1'
#
loop_
_entity.id
_entity.type
_entity.pdbx_description
1 polymer ?
#
loop_
_entity_poly.entity_id
_entity_poly.type
_entity_poly.pdbx_seq_one_letter_code
_entity_poly.pdbx_strand_id
1 'polypeptide(L)'
;MDKGRYSIIFSSLTGNTKKLAETIRVVLPAEDCGYFGAPETAELHSGMLYVGFWTDKGNADSAALELLSKLRDKKIFLFGTAGFGGSAAYFQKILDHVKQSVDPSNTVIGEYM
;
A
#
# COMPACT_ATOMS: atom_id res chain seq x y z
N MET A 1 -18.38 8.01 -14.99
CA MET A 1 -17.30 7.21 -15.60
C MET A 1 -16.43 6.58 -14.56
N ASP A 2 -16.24 5.32 -14.69
CA ASP A 2 -15.42 4.57 -13.75
C ASP A 2 -13.94 4.94 -13.92
N LYS A 3 -13.26 5.16 -12.81
CA LYS A 3 -11.83 5.53 -12.78
C LYS A 3 -10.93 4.32 -12.59
N GLY A 4 -11.46 3.14 -12.82
CA GLY A 4 -10.75 1.91 -12.58
C GLY A 4 -11.23 1.23 -11.31
N ARG A 5 -11.02 -0.09 -11.25
CA ARG A 5 -11.50 -0.91 -10.13
C ARG A 5 -10.50 -0.99 -9.01
N TYR A 6 -9.24 -0.73 -9.31
CA TYR A 6 -8.18 -0.73 -8.31
C TYR A 6 -7.16 0.35 -8.64
N SER A 7 -6.42 0.74 -7.62
CA SER A 7 -5.25 1.61 -7.78
C SER A 7 -4.09 1.01 -7.00
N ILE A 8 -2.88 1.26 -7.46
CA ILE A 8 -1.65 0.85 -6.78
C ILE A 8 -0.91 2.12 -6.40
N ILE A 9 -0.86 2.40 -5.11
CA ILE A 9 -0.27 3.63 -4.58
C ILE A 9 0.86 3.23 -3.67
N PHE A 10 2.08 3.68 -3.98
CA PHE A 10 3.24 3.22 -3.23
C PHE A 10 4.24 4.32 -3.00
N SER A 11 4.93 4.21 -1.87
CA SER A 11 6.08 5.02 -1.51
C SER A 11 7.32 4.14 -1.61
N SER A 12 8.38 4.62 -2.24
CA SER A 12 9.58 3.81 -2.45
C SER A 12 10.82 4.67 -2.27
N LEU A 13 11.73 4.19 -1.43
CA LEU A 13 12.99 4.89 -1.16
C LEU A 13 14.10 4.41 -2.10
N THR A 14 14.27 3.09 -2.20
CA THR A 14 15.38 2.49 -2.97
C THR A 14 14.91 1.76 -4.22
N GLY A 15 13.61 1.79 -4.51
CA GLY A 15 13.05 1.06 -5.65
C GLY A 15 12.51 -0.32 -5.33
N ASN A 16 12.72 -0.84 -4.13
CA ASN A 16 12.24 -2.18 -3.78
C ASN A 16 10.72 -2.25 -3.69
N THR A 17 10.10 -1.25 -3.06
CA THR A 17 8.63 -1.19 -3.00
C THR A 17 8.05 -1.03 -4.40
N LYS A 18 8.70 -0.23 -5.24
CA LYS A 18 8.27 -0.04 -6.62
C LYS A 18 8.29 -1.36 -7.40
N LYS A 19 9.31 -2.20 -7.18
CA LYS A 19 9.38 -3.51 -7.83
C LYS A 19 8.20 -4.40 -7.46
N LEU A 20 7.80 -4.38 -6.19
CA LEU A 20 6.62 -5.12 -5.76
C LEU A 20 5.36 -4.56 -6.42
N ALA A 21 5.23 -3.24 -6.46
CA ALA A 21 4.10 -2.59 -7.10
C ALA A 21 3.99 -2.98 -8.57
N GLU A 22 5.11 -3.01 -9.28
CA GLU A 22 5.15 -3.40 -10.69
C GLU A 22 4.76 -4.86 -10.88
N THR A 23 5.18 -5.73 -9.96
CA THR A 23 4.80 -7.15 -9.99
C THR A 23 3.29 -7.31 -9.82
N ILE A 24 2.69 -6.58 -8.90
CA ILE A 24 1.24 -6.61 -8.70
C ILE A 24 0.54 -6.13 -9.97
N ARG A 25 1.03 -5.05 -10.56
CA ARG A 25 0.44 -4.48 -11.77
C ARG A 25 0.42 -5.47 -12.93
N VAL A 26 1.46 -6.28 -13.06
CA VAL A 26 1.57 -7.25 -14.16
C VAL A 26 0.51 -8.33 -14.05
N VAL A 27 0.12 -8.75 -12.85
CA VAL A 27 -0.85 -9.84 -12.66
C VAL A 27 -2.30 -9.38 -12.63
N LEU A 28 -2.55 -8.08 -12.52
CA LEU A 28 -3.91 -7.54 -12.48
C LEU A 28 -4.31 -7.00 -13.85
N PRO A 29 -5.63 -6.96 -14.16
CA PRO A 29 -6.08 -6.42 -15.45
C PRO A 29 -5.70 -4.96 -15.62
N ALA A 30 -4.89 -4.66 -16.64
CA ALA A 30 -4.39 -3.30 -16.87
C ALA A 30 -5.53 -2.31 -17.12
N GLU A 31 -6.59 -2.76 -17.77
CA GLU A 31 -7.72 -1.88 -18.10
C GLU A 31 -8.52 -1.44 -16.87
N ASP A 32 -8.34 -2.14 -15.74
CA ASP A 32 -9.04 -1.81 -14.49
C ASP A 32 -8.19 -0.94 -13.57
N CYS A 33 -6.97 -0.59 -13.97
CA CYS A 33 -6.08 0.22 -13.13
C CYS A 33 -6.45 1.69 -13.23
N GLY A 34 -6.87 2.27 -12.10
CA GLY A 34 -7.24 3.68 -12.06
C GLY A 34 -6.05 4.61 -11.83
N TYR A 35 -5.05 4.13 -11.09
CA TYR A 35 -3.87 4.93 -10.79
C TYR A 35 -2.72 4.00 -10.41
N PHE A 36 -1.52 4.40 -10.82
CA PHE A 36 -0.29 3.70 -10.42
C PHE A 36 0.77 4.77 -10.16
N GLY A 37 1.20 4.91 -8.92
CA GLY A 37 2.21 5.90 -8.62
C GLY A 37 2.31 6.27 -7.15
N ALA A 38 2.89 7.44 -6.90
CA ALA A 38 3.22 7.92 -5.57
C ALA A 38 1.99 8.40 -4.79
N PRO A 39 2.07 8.37 -3.43
CA PRO A 39 0.93 8.81 -2.62
C PRO A 39 0.59 10.28 -2.78
N GLU A 40 1.58 11.11 -3.03
CA GLU A 40 1.40 12.57 -3.05
C GLU A 40 0.48 13.05 -4.16
N THR A 41 0.44 12.30 -5.27
CA THR A 41 -0.36 12.68 -6.43
C THR A 41 -1.52 11.72 -6.68
N ALA A 42 -1.81 10.84 -5.71
CA ALA A 42 -2.81 9.80 -5.90
C ALA A 42 -4.22 10.36 -5.89
N GLU A 43 -5.04 9.83 -6.80
CA GLU A 43 -6.47 10.05 -6.81
C GLU A 43 -7.13 8.83 -6.18
N LEU A 44 -8.06 9.06 -5.26
CA LEU A 44 -8.64 8.01 -4.43
C LEU A 44 -10.04 7.63 -4.91
N HIS A 45 -10.17 7.33 -6.20
CA HIS A 45 -11.49 7.02 -6.78
C HIS A 45 -11.81 5.53 -6.77
N SER A 46 -10.78 4.67 -6.74
CA SER A 46 -11.00 3.23 -6.73
C SER A 46 -11.43 2.76 -5.35
N GLY A 47 -12.29 1.74 -5.31
CA GLY A 47 -12.70 1.13 -4.05
C GLY A 47 -11.69 0.15 -3.50
N MET A 48 -10.81 -0.39 -4.36
CA MET A 48 -9.76 -1.33 -3.99
C MET A 48 -8.40 -0.69 -4.15
N LEU A 49 -7.61 -0.64 -3.08
CA LEU A 49 -6.31 0.01 -3.10
C LEU A 49 -5.22 -0.97 -2.66
N TYR A 50 -4.17 -1.05 -3.47
CA TYR A 50 -2.93 -1.75 -3.12
C TYR A 50 -1.97 -0.67 -2.65
N VAL A 51 -1.70 -0.64 -1.35
CA VAL A 51 -0.89 0.42 -0.74
C VAL A 51 0.46 -0.14 -0.34
N GLY A 52 1.51 0.41 -0.93
CA GLY A 52 2.88 -0.02 -0.70
C GLY A 52 3.68 0.98 0.12
N PHE A 53 4.55 0.47 1.00
CA PHE A 53 5.37 1.29 1.87
C PHE A 53 6.77 0.72 2.02
N TRP A 54 7.72 1.56 2.43
CA TRP A 54 9.01 1.09 2.94
C TRP A 54 9.03 1.32 4.45
N THR A 55 9.79 0.49 5.14
CA THR A 55 9.82 0.53 6.60
C THR A 55 10.77 1.59 7.10
N ASP A 56 10.28 2.45 7.96
CA ASP A 56 11.04 3.49 8.64
C ASP A 56 10.80 3.34 10.14
N LYS A 57 11.83 2.92 10.86
CA LYS A 57 11.79 2.79 12.33
C LYS A 57 10.63 1.94 12.84
N GLY A 58 10.38 0.80 12.19
CA GLY A 58 9.37 -0.15 12.64
C GLY A 58 7.95 0.17 12.22
N ASN A 59 7.76 1.16 11.36
CA ASN A 59 6.45 1.54 10.84
C ASN A 59 6.60 1.85 9.36
N ALA A 60 5.48 2.15 8.70
CA ALA A 60 5.54 2.62 7.32
C ALA A 60 6.17 4.03 7.30
N ASP A 61 6.73 4.38 6.14
CA ASP A 61 7.23 5.74 5.92
C ASP A 61 6.09 6.76 6.02
N SER A 62 6.45 8.02 6.25
CA SER A 62 5.47 9.06 6.54
C SER A 62 4.49 9.31 5.39
N ALA A 63 4.94 9.23 4.15
CA ALA A 63 4.05 9.44 3.00
C ALA A 63 2.96 8.36 2.93
N ALA A 64 3.32 7.10 3.18
CA ALA A 64 2.35 6.02 3.21
C ALA A 64 1.39 6.16 4.39
N LEU A 65 1.89 6.52 5.57
CA LEU A 65 1.05 6.73 6.74
C LEU A 65 0.05 7.86 6.52
N GLU A 66 0.49 8.95 5.90
CA GLU A 66 -0.39 10.07 5.61
C GLU A 66 -1.50 9.64 4.65
N LEU A 67 -1.16 8.89 3.62
CA LEU A 67 -2.16 8.34 2.70
C LEU A 67 -3.17 7.48 3.45
N LEU A 68 -2.69 6.52 4.25
CA LEU A 68 -3.57 5.60 4.96
C LEU A 68 -4.52 6.34 5.90
N SER A 69 -4.06 7.43 6.51
CA SER A 69 -4.89 8.20 7.44
C SER A 69 -6.05 8.91 6.74
N LYS A 70 -6.00 9.07 5.43
CA LYS A 70 -7.04 9.75 4.64
C LYS A 70 -8.07 8.80 4.08
N LEU A 71 -7.81 7.50 4.07
CA LEU A 71 -8.67 6.53 3.42
C LEU A 71 -9.91 6.24 4.25
N ARG A 72 -11.06 6.13 3.59
CA ARG A 72 -12.33 5.79 4.21
C ARG A 72 -13.11 4.86 3.30
N ASP A 73 -13.72 3.84 3.87
CA ASP A 73 -14.61 2.92 3.17
C ASP A 73 -13.94 2.22 1.99
N LYS A 74 -12.66 1.88 2.12
CA LYS A 74 -11.87 1.23 1.07
C LYS A 74 -11.52 -0.20 1.45
N LYS A 75 -11.30 -1.02 0.44
CA LYS A 75 -10.63 -2.31 0.61
C LYS A 75 -9.16 -2.08 0.33
N ILE A 76 -8.31 -2.54 1.24
CA ILE A 76 -6.88 -2.24 1.19
C ILE A 76 -6.08 -3.54 1.25
N PHE A 77 -5.13 -3.68 0.32
CA PHE A 77 -4.09 -4.69 0.40
C PHE A 77 -2.79 -3.96 0.70
N LEU A 78 -2.15 -4.32 1.82
CA LEU A 78 -0.89 -3.70 2.23
C LEU A 78 0.29 -4.53 1.74
N PHE A 79 1.29 -3.87 1.18
CA PHE A 79 2.55 -4.53 0.88
C PHE A 79 3.71 -3.61 1.26
N GLY A 80 4.79 -4.21 1.74
CA GLY A 80 5.89 -3.38 2.23
C GLY A 80 7.24 -4.04 2.06
N THR A 81 8.27 -3.23 2.28
CA THR A 81 9.67 -3.66 2.26
C THR A 81 10.37 -3.20 3.51
N ALA A 82 11.40 -3.94 3.92
CA ALA A 82 12.27 -3.58 5.02
C ALA A 82 13.72 -3.71 4.56
N GLY A 83 14.53 -2.72 4.88
CA GLY A 83 15.89 -2.61 4.34
C GLY A 83 16.81 -3.75 4.73
N PHE A 84 16.62 -4.32 5.91
CA PHE A 84 17.49 -5.37 6.42
C PHE A 84 16.86 -6.76 6.38
N GLY A 85 15.65 -6.90 5.84
CA GLY A 85 14.91 -8.14 5.92
C GLY A 85 14.50 -8.44 7.35
N GLY A 86 14.24 -9.70 7.66
CA GLY A 86 13.86 -10.09 9.01
C GLY A 86 13.02 -11.35 9.04
N SER A 87 12.60 -11.72 10.24
CA SER A 87 11.74 -12.89 10.45
C SER A 87 10.28 -12.56 10.13
N ALA A 88 9.48 -13.59 9.97
CA ALA A 88 8.04 -13.42 9.81
C ALA A 88 7.43 -12.67 11.00
N ALA A 89 7.93 -12.94 12.21
CA ALA A 89 7.46 -12.25 13.42
C ALA A 89 7.75 -10.74 13.35
N TYR A 90 8.92 -10.38 12.87
CA TYR A 90 9.31 -8.97 12.71
C TYR A 90 8.40 -8.27 11.69
N PHE A 91 8.19 -8.89 10.54
CA PHE A 91 7.32 -8.32 9.50
C PHE A 91 5.88 -8.17 9.99
N GLN A 92 5.39 -9.16 10.73
CA GLN A 92 4.04 -9.07 11.29
C GLN A 92 3.91 -7.90 12.26
N LYS A 93 4.95 -7.65 13.05
CA LYS A 93 4.98 -6.53 13.99
C LYS A 93 4.86 -5.20 13.23
N ILE A 94 5.60 -5.07 12.12
CA ILE A 94 5.54 -3.87 11.29
C ILE A 94 4.14 -3.71 10.71
N LEU A 95 3.59 -4.76 10.13
CA LEU A 95 2.26 -4.73 9.53
C LEU A 95 1.18 -4.36 10.56
N ASP A 96 1.27 -4.92 11.76
CA ASP A 96 0.33 -4.58 12.83
C ASP A 96 0.43 -3.11 13.20
N HIS A 97 1.64 -2.56 13.22
CA HIS A 97 1.86 -1.16 13.52
C HIS A 97 1.26 -0.26 12.44
N VAL A 98 1.50 -0.61 11.19
CA VAL A 98 0.96 0.14 10.04
C VAL A 98 -0.57 0.14 10.07
N LYS A 99 -1.17 -1.00 10.39
CA LYS A 99 -2.63 -1.11 10.42
C LYS A 99 -3.29 -0.22 11.47
N GLN A 100 -2.53 0.22 12.48
CA GLN A 100 -3.06 1.16 13.47
C GLN A 100 -3.39 2.53 12.86
N SER A 101 -2.80 2.86 11.73
CA SER A 101 -3.07 4.12 11.02
C SER A 101 -4.25 4.02 10.06
N VAL A 102 -4.83 2.83 9.91
CA VAL A 102 -5.95 2.59 8.99
C VAL A 102 -7.25 2.79 9.72
N ASP A 103 -8.09 3.69 9.19
CA ASP A 103 -9.40 3.94 9.79
C ASP A 103 -10.28 2.68 9.75
N PRO A 104 -11.07 2.41 10.83
CA PRO A 104 -11.90 1.21 10.88
C PRO A 104 -12.95 1.09 9.77
N SER A 105 -13.28 2.18 9.08
CA SER A 105 -14.21 2.12 7.93
C SER A 105 -13.62 1.32 6.77
N ASN A 106 -12.30 1.14 6.75
CA ASN A 106 -11.61 0.39 5.71
C ASN A 106 -11.50 -1.08 6.09
N THR A 107 -11.38 -1.94 5.08
CA THR A 107 -11.15 -3.36 5.27
C THR A 107 -9.80 -3.74 4.70
N VAL A 108 -8.89 -4.21 5.54
CA VAL A 108 -7.59 -4.72 5.08
C VAL A 108 -7.81 -6.16 4.66
N ILE A 109 -7.81 -6.41 3.35
CA ILE A 109 -8.14 -7.72 2.79
C ILE A 109 -6.94 -8.63 2.63
N GLY A 110 -5.74 -8.11 2.79
CA GLY A 110 -4.52 -8.90 2.69
C GLY A 110 -3.30 -8.05 2.98
N GLU A 111 -2.17 -8.73 3.17
CA GLU A 111 -0.91 -8.06 3.48
C GLU A 111 0.27 -8.93 3.07
N TYR A 112 1.39 -8.27 2.74
CA TYR A 112 2.60 -8.96 2.30
C TYR A 112 3.84 -8.13 2.65
N MET A 113 4.89 -8.83 3.10
CA MET A 113 6.23 -8.22 3.23
C MET A 113 7.32 -9.17 2.79
#